data_372e302b9fe0adf14f125a1ada0709aa
#
_entry.id   372e302b9fe0adf14f125a1ada0709aa
#
_cell.length_a   1.000
_cell.length_b   1.000
_cell.length_c   1.000
_cell.angle_alpha   90.00
_cell.angle_beta   90.00
_cell.angle_gamma   90.00
#
_symmetry.space_group_name_H-M   'P 1'
#
loop_
_entity.id
_entity.type
_entity.pdbx_description
1 polymer ?
#
loop_
_entity_poly.entity_id
_entity_poly.type
_entity_poly.pdbx_seq_one_letter_code
_entity_poly.pdbx_strand_id
1 'polypeptide(L)'
;RPKDIDRLVIVKFMGAEGGKGYFLAKNEKDFNKKIKPYRLRKYIIQEYIIGVPLFIHYFYSSLTNEIEIMGCDIRYESNVDSLGRISARDQIVLPKIDPSYVIVGNIPVVVRESFLPRLIEMGENVVEVSKKLAPPGLFGPFCLETILTPEEEIYVFEISARIVAGTNPFIEGSPYTWLKYNIPMSTGRRIALEIKNAIKTNQLKKILH
;
A
#
# COMPACT_ATOMS: atom_id res chain seq x y z
N ARG A 1 -3.05 -18.10 -20.69
CA ARG A 1 -2.53 -16.86 -21.27
C ARG A 1 -3.67 -15.84 -21.29
N PRO A 2 -3.46 -14.59 -20.84
CA PRO A 2 -4.49 -13.57 -20.93
C PRO A 2 -4.79 -13.30 -22.42
N LYS A 3 -6.04 -13.43 -22.82
CA LYS A 3 -6.45 -13.27 -24.22
C LYS A 3 -6.86 -11.82 -24.58
N ASP A 4 -6.97 -10.93 -23.56
CA ASP A 4 -7.62 -9.62 -23.77
C ASP A 4 -6.87 -8.49 -23.04
N ILE A 5 -5.57 -8.29 -23.35
CA ILE A 5 -4.86 -7.10 -22.89
C ILE A 5 -5.12 -5.99 -23.93
N ASP A 6 -6.12 -5.17 -23.67
CA ASP A 6 -6.56 -4.02 -24.49
C ASP A 6 -6.06 -2.67 -23.96
N ARG A 7 -5.40 -2.66 -22.79
CA ARG A 7 -4.93 -1.49 -22.08
C ARG A 7 -3.57 -1.71 -21.44
N LEU A 8 -2.98 -0.65 -20.87
CA LEU A 8 -1.72 -0.75 -20.13
C LEU A 8 -1.92 -1.57 -18.85
N VAL A 9 -1.12 -2.59 -18.66
CA VAL A 9 -1.12 -3.45 -17.47
C VAL A 9 0.28 -3.55 -16.86
N ILE A 10 0.32 -3.78 -15.55
CA ILE A 10 1.52 -4.16 -14.83
C ILE A 10 1.48 -5.68 -14.55
N VAL A 11 2.58 -6.35 -14.88
CA VAL A 11 2.78 -7.78 -14.63
C VAL A 11 3.79 -7.91 -13.49
N LYS A 12 3.35 -8.43 -12.34
CA LYS A 12 4.18 -8.62 -11.15
C LYS A 12 4.47 -10.10 -10.94
N PHE A 13 5.72 -10.45 -10.70
CA PHE A 13 6.12 -11.83 -10.38
C PHE A 13 5.99 -12.08 -8.88
N MET A 14 5.74 -13.35 -8.51
CA MET A 14 5.82 -13.77 -7.11
C MET A 14 7.19 -13.44 -6.54
N GLY A 15 7.23 -12.77 -5.38
CA GLY A 15 8.46 -12.24 -4.76
C GLY A 15 8.93 -10.91 -5.34
N ALA A 16 8.10 -10.21 -6.12
CA ALA A 16 8.38 -8.82 -6.50
C ALA A 16 8.35 -7.93 -5.25
N GLU A 17 9.40 -7.13 -5.06
CA GLU A 17 9.53 -6.22 -3.92
C GLU A 17 10.38 -4.99 -4.27
N GLY A 18 10.19 -3.90 -3.51
CA GLY A 18 11.03 -2.71 -3.62
C GLY A 18 11.09 -2.10 -5.01
N GLY A 19 10.01 -2.15 -5.78
CA GLY A 19 9.96 -1.64 -7.14
C GLY A 19 10.68 -2.50 -8.19
N LYS A 20 10.96 -3.78 -7.88
CA LYS A 20 11.60 -4.75 -8.79
C LYS A 20 10.72 -5.96 -9.04
N GLY A 21 11.01 -6.71 -10.11
CA GLY A 21 10.31 -7.96 -10.42
C GLY A 21 8.95 -7.76 -11.08
N TYR A 22 8.81 -6.72 -11.89
CA TYR A 22 7.64 -6.44 -12.72
C TYR A 22 8.04 -5.93 -14.11
N PHE A 23 7.06 -5.88 -15.02
CA PHE A 23 7.13 -5.12 -16.26
C PHE A 23 5.76 -4.61 -16.67
N LEU A 24 5.75 -3.54 -17.47
CA LEU A 24 4.53 -3.01 -18.08
C LEU A 24 4.30 -3.64 -19.45
N ALA A 25 3.04 -3.90 -19.79
CA ALA A 25 2.65 -4.35 -21.12
C ALA A 25 1.44 -3.56 -21.62
N LYS A 26 1.52 -3.04 -22.85
CA LYS A 26 0.47 -2.18 -23.43
C LYS A 26 -0.57 -2.95 -24.26
N ASN A 27 -0.27 -4.17 -24.61
CA ASN A 27 -1.14 -5.10 -25.34
C ASN A 27 -0.60 -6.53 -25.27
N GLU A 28 -1.37 -7.50 -25.79
CA GLU A 28 -1.00 -8.90 -25.79
C GLU A 28 0.34 -9.19 -26.50
N LYS A 29 0.61 -8.53 -27.62
CA LYS A 29 1.86 -8.72 -28.37
C LYS A 29 3.09 -8.30 -27.55
N ASP A 30 2.99 -7.16 -26.86
CA ASP A 30 4.05 -6.64 -25.98
C ASP A 30 4.22 -7.56 -24.76
N PHE A 31 3.12 -7.99 -24.14
CA PHE A 31 3.14 -8.98 -23.06
C PHE A 31 3.84 -10.27 -23.48
N ASN A 32 3.43 -10.86 -24.60
CA ASN A 32 4.00 -12.11 -25.10
C ASN A 32 5.50 -12.00 -25.42
N LYS A 33 5.97 -10.80 -25.83
CA LYS A 33 7.39 -10.53 -26.04
C LYS A 33 8.15 -10.49 -24.69
N LYS A 34 7.63 -9.74 -23.71
CA LYS A 34 8.31 -9.48 -22.44
C LYS A 34 8.29 -10.67 -21.48
N ILE A 35 7.23 -11.51 -21.51
CA ILE A 35 7.12 -12.67 -20.63
C ILE A 35 8.03 -13.82 -20.98
N LYS A 36 8.57 -13.86 -22.22
CA LYS A 36 9.39 -14.99 -22.72
C LYS A 36 10.50 -15.43 -21.77
N PRO A 37 11.33 -14.55 -21.19
CA PRO A 37 12.39 -14.94 -20.26
C PRO A 37 11.86 -15.51 -18.93
N TYR A 38 10.60 -15.30 -18.62
CA TYR A 38 9.99 -15.56 -17.30
C TYR A 38 8.87 -16.60 -17.33
N ARG A 39 8.79 -17.42 -18.39
CA ARG A 39 7.67 -18.36 -18.66
C ARG A 39 7.33 -19.32 -17.52
N LEU A 40 8.31 -19.65 -16.68
CA LEU A 40 8.13 -20.58 -15.56
C LEU A 40 7.81 -19.88 -14.24
N ARG A 41 7.84 -18.54 -14.20
CA ARG A 41 7.52 -17.78 -12.98
C ARG A 41 6.02 -17.57 -12.86
N LYS A 42 5.51 -17.70 -11.64
CA LYS A 42 4.14 -17.28 -11.31
C LYS A 42 4.06 -15.76 -11.33
N TYR A 43 2.98 -15.23 -11.85
CA TYR A 43 2.76 -13.78 -11.97
C TYR A 43 1.27 -13.45 -11.79
N ILE A 44 1.00 -12.20 -11.48
CA ILE A 44 -0.32 -11.58 -11.56
C ILE A 44 -0.29 -10.47 -12.60
N ILE A 45 -1.43 -10.18 -13.19
CA ILE A 45 -1.63 -9.05 -14.10
C ILE A 45 -2.64 -8.13 -13.45
N GLN A 46 -2.28 -6.86 -13.34
CA GLN A 46 -3.14 -5.80 -12.83
C GLN A 46 -3.24 -4.69 -13.85
N GLU A 47 -4.38 -4.03 -13.92
CA GLU A 47 -4.52 -2.79 -14.68
C GLU A 47 -3.53 -1.75 -14.15
N TYR A 48 -2.89 -1.00 -15.06
CA TYR A 48 -2.06 0.13 -14.67
C TYR A 48 -2.93 1.37 -14.54
N ILE A 49 -3.19 1.75 -13.31
CA ILE A 49 -4.04 2.90 -12.98
C ILE A 49 -3.17 4.14 -12.82
N ILE A 50 -3.57 5.24 -13.47
CA ILE A 50 -2.89 6.53 -13.36
C ILE A 50 -3.54 7.32 -12.23
N GLY A 51 -2.72 7.74 -11.26
CA GLY A 51 -3.17 8.49 -10.10
C GLY A 51 -2.04 8.74 -9.12
N VAL A 52 -2.37 9.27 -7.96
CA VAL A 52 -1.42 9.50 -6.87
C VAL A 52 -1.31 8.24 -6.02
N PRO A 53 -0.11 7.68 -5.83
CA PRO A 53 0.09 6.59 -4.87
C PRO A 53 -0.17 7.13 -3.46
N LEU A 54 -1.03 6.47 -2.72
CA LEU A 54 -1.35 6.77 -1.33
C LEU A 54 -1.26 5.50 -0.50
N PHE A 55 -0.42 5.52 0.52
CA PHE A 55 -0.19 4.39 1.41
C PHE A 55 -0.84 4.71 2.76
N ILE A 56 -1.82 3.88 3.16
CA ILE A 56 -2.63 4.11 4.34
C ILE A 56 -2.24 3.09 5.40
N HIS A 57 -1.73 3.58 6.52
CA HIS A 57 -1.29 2.74 7.64
C HIS A 57 -2.41 2.61 8.65
N TYR A 58 -2.76 1.38 8.95
CA TYR A 58 -3.81 1.05 9.89
C TYR A 58 -3.26 0.30 11.10
N PHE A 59 -4.05 0.32 12.15
CA PHE A 59 -3.98 -0.63 13.24
C PHE A 59 -5.38 -1.17 13.52
N TYR A 60 -5.53 -2.49 13.52
CA TYR A 60 -6.76 -3.13 13.95
C TYR A 60 -6.57 -3.79 15.31
N SER A 61 -7.38 -3.39 16.30
CA SER A 61 -7.38 -3.98 17.62
C SER A 61 -8.37 -5.15 17.67
N SER A 62 -7.88 -6.36 17.86
CA SER A 62 -8.74 -7.52 18.14
C SER A 62 -9.31 -7.53 19.56
N LEU A 63 -8.86 -6.63 20.44
CA LEU A 63 -9.40 -6.47 21.78
C LEU A 63 -10.67 -5.63 21.79
N THR A 64 -10.69 -4.54 21.02
CA THR A 64 -11.82 -3.58 20.96
C THR A 64 -12.65 -3.71 19.68
N ASN A 65 -12.16 -4.47 18.69
CA ASN A 65 -12.73 -4.57 17.34
C ASN A 65 -12.80 -3.22 16.61
N GLU A 66 -11.83 -2.36 16.86
CA GLU A 66 -11.72 -1.05 16.24
C GLU A 66 -10.56 -0.98 15.26
N ILE A 67 -10.78 -0.25 14.16
CA ILE A 67 -9.72 0.15 13.24
C ILE A 67 -9.29 1.59 13.49
N GLU A 68 -8.01 1.85 13.28
CA GLU A 68 -7.39 3.15 13.48
C GLU A 68 -6.51 3.48 12.28
N ILE A 69 -6.57 4.72 11.78
CA ILE A 69 -5.59 5.23 10.82
C ILE A 69 -4.38 5.72 11.61
N MET A 70 -3.23 5.09 11.39
CA MET A 70 -1.96 5.44 12.05
C MET A 70 -1.20 6.53 11.31
N GLY A 71 -1.49 6.73 10.02
CA GLY A 71 -0.87 7.75 9.17
C GLY A 71 -1.08 7.43 7.70
N CYS A 72 -0.73 8.39 6.86
CA CYS A 72 -0.69 8.21 5.41
C CYS A 72 0.63 8.75 4.86
N ASP A 73 1.19 8.09 3.84
CA ASP A 73 2.37 8.59 3.15
C ASP A 73 2.26 8.37 1.63
N ILE A 74 3.08 9.08 0.89
CA ILE A 74 3.43 8.78 -0.49
C ILE A 74 4.88 8.35 -0.57
N ARG A 75 5.19 7.52 -1.54
CA ARG A 75 6.56 7.07 -1.80
C ARG A 75 7.26 8.08 -2.70
N TYR A 76 8.50 8.42 -2.35
CA TYR A 76 9.38 9.15 -3.23
C TYR A 76 10.23 8.15 -4.01
N GLU A 77 9.98 8.07 -5.30
CA GLU A 77 10.51 7.00 -6.17
C GLU A 77 11.59 7.55 -7.12
N SER A 78 12.64 6.77 -7.36
CA SER A 78 13.91 7.26 -7.89
C SER A 78 13.81 8.05 -9.20
N ASN A 79 13.31 7.45 -10.30
CA ASN A 79 13.23 8.19 -11.56
C ASN A 79 11.81 8.53 -12.01
N VAL A 80 10.79 7.85 -11.50
CA VAL A 80 9.38 8.13 -11.85
C VAL A 80 9.01 9.55 -11.45
N ASP A 81 9.39 9.97 -10.25
CA ASP A 81 9.14 11.32 -9.76
C ASP A 81 9.88 12.39 -10.59
N SER A 82 11.07 12.10 -11.11
CA SER A 82 11.79 13.03 -11.99
C SER A 82 11.23 13.06 -13.40
N LEU A 83 10.79 11.93 -13.94
CA LEU A 83 10.16 11.86 -15.27
C LEU A 83 8.89 12.70 -15.34
N GLY A 84 8.10 12.72 -14.28
CA GLY A 84 6.88 13.54 -14.20
C GLY A 84 7.12 15.05 -14.22
N ARG A 85 8.36 15.52 -14.07
CA ARG A 85 8.74 16.95 -14.06
C ARG A 85 9.11 17.48 -15.42
N ILE A 86 9.31 16.63 -16.41
CA ILE A 86 9.64 17.02 -17.79
C ILE A 86 8.48 16.70 -18.71
N SER A 87 8.33 17.51 -19.77
CA SER A 87 7.24 17.32 -20.73
C SER A 87 7.36 15.98 -21.45
N ALA A 88 6.25 15.41 -21.92
CA ALA A 88 6.27 14.21 -22.74
C ALA A 88 7.16 14.34 -24.00
N ARG A 89 7.26 15.55 -24.57
CA ARG A 89 8.11 15.86 -25.72
C ARG A 89 9.60 15.72 -25.34
N ASP A 90 9.98 16.18 -24.14
CA ASP A 90 11.37 16.10 -23.68
C ASP A 90 11.71 14.67 -23.29
N GLN A 91 10.75 13.90 -22.76
CA GLN A 91 10.95 12.49 -22.45
C GLN A 91 11.33 11.65 -23.69
N ILE A 92 10.80 12.01 -24.88
CA ILE A 92 11.08 11.29 -26.14
C ILE A 92 12.55 11.41 -26.56
N VAL A 93 13.23 12.51 -26.25
CA VAL A 93 14.61 12.75 -26.65
C VAL A 93 15.63 12.18 -25.65
N LEU A 94 15.17 11.71 -24.49
CA LEU A 94 16.04 11.04 -23.53
C LEU A 94 16.47 9.66 -24.04
N PRO A 95 17.71 9.23 -23.75
CA PRO A 95 18.07 7.84 -24.00
C PRO A 95 17.11 6.93 -23.23
N LYS A 96 16.94 5.71 -23.70
CA LYS A 96 16.00 4.72 -23.15
C LYS A 96 15.93 4.79 -21.63
N ILE A 97 14.80 5.29 -21.11
CA ILE A 97 14.52 5.36 -19.67
C ILE A 97 13.42 4.36 -19.38
N ASP A 98 13.75 3.34 -18.60
CA ASP A 98 12.74 2.46 -18.01
C ASP A 98 12.31 3.06 -16.67
N PRO A 99 11.00 3.21 -16.39
CA PRO A 99 10.52 3.67 -15.11
C PRO A 99 11.07 2.82 -13.96
N SER A 100 11.54 3.47 -12.90
CA SER A 100 12.01 2.83 -11.68
C SER A 100 11.18 3.31 -10.50
N TYR A 101 10.57 2.38 -9.80
CA TYR A 101 9.80 2.59 -8.59
C TYR A 101 10.60 2.25 -7.33
N VAL A 102 11.93 2.33 -7.41
CA VAL A 102 12.79 2.15 -6.23
C VAL A 102 12.55 3.29 -5.27
N ILE A 103 12.06 2.97 -4.09
CA ILE A 103 11.70 3.93 -3.05
C ILE A 103 12.99 4.48 -2.44
N VAL A 104 13.13 5.81 -2.46
CA VAL A 104 14.25 6.54 -1.84
C VAL A 104 13.83 7.29 -0.58
N GLY A 105 12.53 7.42 -0.33
CA GLY A 105 12.01 8.07 0.86
C GLY A 105 10.49 8.00 0.97
N ASN A 106 9.98 8.49 2.09
CA ASN A 106 8.55 8.58 2.39
C ASN A 106 8.20 10.03 2.72
N ILE A 107 7.12 10.52 2.17
CA ILE A 107 6.59 11.86 2.42
C ILE A 107 5.28 11.69 3.18
N PRO A 108 5.17 12.18 4.44
CA PRO A 108 3.94 12.13 5.19
C PRO A 108 2.85 12.97 4.52
N VAL A 109 1.64 12.44 4.50
CA VAL A 109 0.48 13.11 3.88
C VAL A 109 -0.66 13.16 4.88
N VAL A 110 -1.33 14.31 4.93
CA VAL A 110 -2.65 14.44 5.55
C VAL A 110 -3.67 14.49 4.40
N VAL A 111 -4.53 13.48 4.33
CA VAL A 111 -5.58 13.44 3.30
C VAL A 111 -6.72 14.40 3.65
N ARG A 112 -7.47 14.84 2.63
CA ARG A 112 -8.68 15.61 2.86
C ARG A 112 -9.65 14.84 3.75
N GLU A 113 -10.31 15.53 4.66
CA GLU A 113 -11.24 14.93 5.62
C GLU A 113 -12.37 14.18 4.95
N SER A 114 -12.79 14.61 3.76
CA SER A 114 -13.84 13.95 2.96
C SER A 114 -13.52 12.50 2.58
N PHE A 115 -12.24 12.10 2.55
CA PHE A 115 -11.83 10.72 2.29
C PHE A 115 -11.83 9.83 3.53
N LEU A 116 -11.77 10.38 4.74
CA LEU A 116 -11.61 9.60 5.96
C LEU A 116 -12.66 8.50 6.15
N PRO A 117 -13.96 8.75 5.94
CA PRO A 117 -14.96 7.69 6.07
C PRO A 117 -14.69 6.52 5.13
N ARG A 118 -14.33 6.79 3.88
CA ARG A 118 -14.01 5.77 2.87
C ARG A 118 -12.74 5.00 3.23
N LEU A 119 -11.71 5.69 3.74
CA LEU A 119 -10.49 5.02 4.18
C LEU A 119 -10.76 4.08 5.36
N ILE A 120 -11.57 4.49 6.32
CA ILE A 120 -11.97 3.63 7.46
C ILE A 120 -12.72 2.40 6.96
N GLU A 121 -13.74 2.58 6.12
CA GLU A 121 -14.51 1.48 5.53
C GLU A 121 -13.62 0.49 4.75
N MET A 122 -12.66 0.98 3.98
CA MET A 122 -11.71 0.13 3.26
C MET A 122 -10.88 -0.74 4.21
N GLY A 123 -10.40 -0.17 5.30
CA GLY A 123 -9.67 -0.91 6.32
C GLY A 123 -10.53 -1.97 7.01
N GLU A 124 -11.77 -1.63 7.39
CA GLU A 124 -12.73 -2.56 7.98
C GLU A 124 -13.04 -3.73 7.03
N ASN A 125 -13.30 -3.43 5.76
CA ASN A 125 -13.58 -4.44 4.74
C ASN A 125 -12.40 -5.42 4.56
N VAL A 126 -11.16 -4.94 4.58
CA VAL A 126 -9.97 -5.78 4.50
C VAL A 126 -9.87 -6.71 5.71
N VAL A 127 -10.14 -6.21 6.92
CA VAL A 127 -10.16 -7.03 8.14
C VAL A 127 -11.24 -8.11 8.03
N GLU A 128 -12.46 -7.75 7.65
CA GLU A 128 -13.56 -8.70 7.52
C GLU A 128 -13.31 -9.79 6.45
N VAL A 129 -12.76 -9.40 5.31
CA VAL A 129 -12.36 -10.36 4.27
C VAL A 129 -11.25 -11.27 4.77
N SER A 130 -10.26 -10.73 5.48
CA SER A 130 -9.15 -11.52 6.03
C SER A 130 -9.62 -12.60 7.01
N LYS A 131 -10.62 -12.30 7.85
CA LYS A 131 -11.22 -13.27 8.78
C LYS A 131 -11.85 -14.46 8.06
N LYS A 132 -12.43 -14.22 6.87
CA LYS A 132 -13.03 -15.28 6.05
C LYS A 132 -11.98 -16.13 5.32
N LEU A 133 -10.89 -15.50 4.87
CA LEU A 133 -9.87 -16.17 4.07
C LEU A 133 -8.82 -16.92 4.91
N ALA A 134 -8.46 -16.37 6.06
CA ALA A 134 -7.42 -16.90 6.93
C ALA A 134 -7.75 -16.60 8.41
N PRO A 135 -8.65 -17.36 9.05
CA PRO A 135 -8.99 -17.17 10.46
C PRO A 135 -7.75 -17.21 11.37
N PRO A 136 -7.67 -16.37 12.40
CA PRO A 136 -8.67 -15.43 12.90
C PRO A 136 -8.71 -14.08 12.18
N GLY A 137 -7.99 -13.93 11.07
CA GLY A 137 -7.93 -12.72 10.28
C GLY A 137 -6.75 -11.82 10.65
N LEU A 138 -6.72 -10.68 9.99
CA LEU A 138 -5.70 -9.65 10.18
C LEU A 138 -5.94 -8.90 11.49
N PHE A 139 -4.88 -8.69 12.28
CA PHE A 139 -4.89 -7.81 13.45
C PHE A 139 -3.53 -7.14 13.62
N GLY A 140 -3.48 -6.09 14.45
CA GLY A 140 -2.30 -5.26 14.59
C GLY A 140 -2.10 -4.31 13.40
N PRO A 141 -0.86 -3.92 13.10
CA PRO A 141 -0.55 -2.97 12.04
C PRO A 141 -0.59 -3.61 10.66
N PHE A 142 -1.17 -2.88 9.70
CA PHE A 142 -1.12 -3.22 8.27
C PHE A 142 -1.16 -1.96 7.41
N CYS A 143 -0.88 -2.10 6.13
CA CYS A 143 -0.90 -1.00 5.18
C CYS A 143 -1.68 -1.40 3.93
N LEU A 144 -2.55 -0.52 3.46
CA LEU A 144 -3.13 -0.59 2.12
C LEU A 144 -2.31 0.29 1.19
N GLU A 145 -1.82 -0.30 0.12
CA GLU A 145 -1.11 0.39 -0.95
C GLU A 145 -2.11 0.70 -2.06
N THR A 146 -2.37 1.98 -2.28
CA THR A 146 -3.47 2.43 -3.13
C THR A 146 -3.03 3.44 -4.18
N ILE A 147 -3.87 3.60 -5.21
CA ILE A 147 -3.82 4.71 -6.18
C ILE A 147 -5.11 5.49 -6.06
N LEU A 148 -4.98 6.80 -5.85
CA LEU A 148 -6.09 7.75 -5.88
C LEU A 148 -6.12 8.43 -7.25
N THR A 149 -7.20 8.24 -8.01
CA THR A 149 -7.34 8.81 -9.35
C THR A 149 -7.86 10.25 -9.33
N PRO A 150 -7.78 10.99 -10.46
CA PRO A 150 -8.40 12.32 -10.60
C PRO A 150 -9.93 12.32 -10.36
N GLU A 151 -10.60 11.20 -10.59
CA GLU A 151 -12.04 11.02 -10.37
C GLU A 151 -12.35 10.70 -8.88
N GLU A 152 -11.34 10.82 -8.01
CA GLU A 152 -11.43 10.52 -6.58
C GLU A 152 -11.72 9.04 -6.25
N GLU A 153 -11.46 8.12 -7.21
CA GLU A 153 -11.54 6.69 -6.97
C GLU A 153 -10.26 6.17 -6.33
N ILE A 154 -10.40 5.25 -5.36
CA ILE A 154 -9.27 4.64 -4.65
C ILE A 154 -9.20 3.15 -4.99
N TYR A 155 -8.09 2.75 -5.60
CA TYR A 155 -7.82 1.36 -5.98
C TYR A 155 -6.73 0.77 -5.11
N VAL A 156 -7.02 -0.34 -4.45
CA VAL A 156 -6.02 -1.10 -3.67
C VAL A 156 -5.28 -2.03 -4.63
N PHE A 157 -3.97 -1.93 -4.68
CA PHE A 157 -3.14 -2.81 -5.51
C PHE A 157 -2.27 -3.78 -4.70
N GLU A 158 -2.09 -3.52 -3.40
CA GLU A 158 -1.33 -4.39 -2.50
C GLU A 158 -1.77 -4.20 -1.04
N ILE A 159 -1.66 -5.26 -0.25
CA ILE A 159 -1.90 -5.25 1.19
C ILE A 159 -0.64 -5.77 1.87
N SER A 160 -0.03 -4.94 2.72
CA SER A 160 1.09 -5.33 3.56
C SER A 160 0.61 -5.60 4.98
N ALA A 161 0.51 -6.88 5.35
CA ALA A 161 0.03 -7.32 6.69
C ALA A 161 1.13 -7.16 7.78
N ARG A 162 1.79 -6.03 7.81
CA ARG A 162 2.91 -5.71 8.72
C ARG A 162 3.16 -4.21 8.76
N ILE A 163 4.07 -3.79 9.67
CA ILE A 163 4.66 -2.46 9.63
C ILE A 163 5.45 -2.29 8.33
N VAL A 164 5.31 -1.14 7.67
CA VAL A 164 6.05 -0.73 6.48
C VAL A 164 6.83 0.56 6.73
N ALA A 165 7.81 0.86 5.86
CA ALA A 165 8.70 2.02 6.02
C ALA A 165 7.96 3.38 6.11
N GLY A 166 6.77 3.49 5.52
CA GLY A 166 5.94 4.69 5.58
C GLY A 166 5.47 5.08 6.98
N THR A 167 5.66 4.24 8.00
CA THR A 167 5.41 4.62 9.40
C THR A 167 6.57 5.42 10.01
N ASN A 168 7.76 5.41 9.39
CA ASN A 168 8.94 6.09 9.92
C ASN A 168 8.80 7.62 10.08
N PRO A 169 8.10 8.36 9.19
CA PRO A 169 7.85 9.79 9.40
C PRO A 169 7.01 10.10 10.66
N PHE A 170 6.33 9.10 11.23
CA PHE A 170 5.38 9.25 12.33
C PHE A 170 5.91 8.73 13.67
N ILE A 171 7.19 8.99 13.98
CA ILE A 171 7.84 8.56 15.25
C ILE A 171 7.11 9.10 16.47
N GLU A 172 6.66 10.36 16.42
CA GLU A 172 5.85 10.98 17.48
C GLU A 172 4.34 10.80 17.28
N GLY A 173 3.92 10.12 16.20
CA GLY A 173 2.54 9.95 15.80
C GLY A 173 2.15 10.83 14.62
N SER A 174 0.98 10.56 14.07
CA SER A 174 0.36 11.31 12.99
C SER A 174 -0.72 12.27 13.52
N PRO A 175 -1.22 13.20 12.70
CA PRO A 175 -2.42 13.97 13.06
C PRO A 175 -3.61 13.08 13.45
N TYR A 176 -3.79 11.92 12.81
CA TYR A 176 -4.88 10.98 13.11
C TYR A 176 -4.74 10.35 14.49
N THR A 177 -3.55 9.89 14.83
CA THR A 177 -3.29 9.30 16.17
C THR A 177 -3.34 10.37 17.26
N TRP A 178 -2.94 11.61 16.96
CA TRP A 178 -3.04 12.71 17.90
C TRP A 178 -4.50 13.02 18.25
N LEU A 179 -5.40 13.05 17.26
CA LEU A 179 -6.83 13.27 17.49
C LEU A 179 -7.45 12.20 18.41
N LYS A 180 -6.99 10.95 18.33
CA LYS A 180 -7.52 9.86 19.17
C LYS A 180 -6.90 9.82 20.56
N TYR A 181 -5.58 10.03 20.67
CA TYR A 181 -4.83 9.74 21.89
C TYR A 181 -4.44 10.99 22.68
N ASN A 182 -4.33 12.13 22.02
CA ASN A 182 -3.83 13.40 22.60
C ASN A 182 -2.45 13.27 23.29
N ILE A 183 -1.66 12.31 22.87
CA ILE A 183 -0.27 12.02 23.27
C ILE A 183 0.48 11.46 22.06
N PRO A 184 1.81 11.51 22.05
CA PRO A 184 2.61 10.87 21.02
C PRO A 184 2.28 9.37 20.90
N MET A 185 1.79 8.96 19.73
CA MET A 185 1.37 7.57 19.46
C MET A 185 1.88 7.11 18.10
N SER A 186 3.10 6.57 18.08
CA SER A 186 3.62 5.86 16.91
C SER A 186 3.02 4.45 16.80
N THR A 187 3.18 3.81 15.65
CA THR A 187 2.76 2.41 15.45
C THR A 187 3.40 1.48 16.48
N GLY A 188 4.67 1.68 16.84
CA GLY A 188 5.34 0.88 17.86
C GLY A 188 4.74 1.09 19.27
N ARG A 189 4.44 2.33 19.65
CA ARG A 189 3.75 2.63 20.91
C ARG A 189 2.34 2.03 20.94
N ARG A 190 1.64 2.04 19.82
CA ARG A 190 0.30 1.46 19.69
C ARG A 190 0.33 -0.07 19.87
N ILE A 191 1.32 -0.75 19.30
CA ILE A 191 1.55 -2.20 19.52
C ILE A 191 1.79 -2.46 21.01
N ALA A 192 2.69 -1.70 21.64
CA ALA A 192 2.99 -1.85 23.06
C ALA A 192 1.74 -1.63 23.94
N LEU A 193 0.90 -0.66 23.59
CA LEU A 193 -0.37 -0.40 24.28
C LEU A 193 -1.33 -1.58 24.14
N GLU A 194 -1.45 -2.17 22.92
CA GLU A 194 -2.29 -3.34 22.69
C GLU A 194 -1.86 -4.52 23.54
N ILE A 195 -0.55 -4.82 23.57
CA ILE A 195 0.00 -5.90 24.41
C ILE A 195 -0.27 -5.65 25.89
N LYS A 196 -0.02 -4.42 26.37
CA LYS A 196 -0.29 -4.03 27.76
C LYS A 196 -1.76 -4.23 28.14
N ASN A 197 -2.67 -3.81 27.26
CA ASN A 197 -4.11 -3.97 27.48
C ASN A 197 -4.54 -5.43 27.44
N ALA A 198 -3.98 -6.24 26.54
CA ALA A 198 -4.25 -7.67 26.45
C ALA A 198 -3.82 -8.42 27.73
N ILE A 199 -2.67 -8.07 28.29
CA ILE A 199 -2.20 -8.61 29.56
C ILE A 199 -3.14 -8.21 30.70
N LYS A 200 -3.44 -6.91 30.81
CA LYS A 200 -4.31 -6.35 31.87
C LYS A 200 -5.70 -6.96 31.87
N THR A 201 -6.23 -7.29 30.70
CA THR A 201 -7.58 -7.87 30.53
C THR A 201 -7.60 -9.38 30.41
N ASN A 202 -6.45 -10.05 30.58
CA ASN A 202 -6.27 -11.49 30.41
C ASN A 202 -6.71 -12.03 29.03
N GLN A 203 -6.46 -11.24 27.98
CA GLN A 203 -6.85 -11.54 26.60
C GLN A 203 -5.65 -11.72 25.65
N LEU A 204 -4.47 -12.05 26.20
CA LEU A 204 -3.24 -12.16 25.43
C LEU A 204 -3.35 -13.11 24.22
N LYS A 205 -4.13 -14.18 24.37
CA LYS A 205 -4.39 -15.15 23.28
C LYS A 205 -5.06 -14.54 22.04
N LYS A 206 -5.76 -13.40 22.18
CA LYS A 206 -6.40 -12.73 21.04
C LYS A 206 -5.42 -11.98 20.12
N ILE A 207 -4.20 -11.75 20.59
CA ILE A 207 -3.16 -11.00 19.87
C ILE A 207 -1.89 -11.84 19.63
N LEU A 208 -1.97 -13.14 19.88
CA LEU A 208 -0.91 -14.11 19.59
C LEU A 208 -1.45 -15.15 18.61
N HIS A 209 -0.62 -15.54 17.69
CA HIS A 209 -0.82 -16.66 16.76
C HIS A 209 0.15 -17.78 17.06
#